data_8d53b4239b4015ae77f622a0b03507bd
#
_entry.id   8d53b4239b4015ae77f622a0b03507bd
#
_cell.length_a   1.000
_cell.length_b   1.000
_cell.length_c   1.000
_cell.angle_alpha   90.00
_cell.angle_beta   90.00
_cell.angle_gamma   90.00
#
_symmetry.space_group_name_H-M   'P 1'
#
loop_
_entity.id
_entity.type
_entity.pdbx_description
1 polymer ?
#
loop_
_entity_poly.entity_id
_entity_poly.type
_entity_poly.pdbx_seq_one_letter_code
_entity_poly.pdbx_strand_id
1 'polypeptide(L)'
;NNKDMALKIKDECVNNGVEAITVQADVSSDDDCKNLVQETINAFGKVDILVNNAGTTKFADHSKLDKLNDEDFINIYKVNVIGPYQMIRAVEPIMKENGFGSVVNISSIAGKTGIGSSIAYAASKGALNTMTLSLAKALGPEIRVNTVCPGFIGTGWFENRFGKETFDRIKKDQENITPLNKAGTPDDIADSAVFFCLEGAEHITGETLISDAGMHLN
;
A
#
# COMPACT_ATOMS: atom_id res chain seq x y z
N ASN A 1 -2.56 1.15 -14.22
CA ASN A 1 -2.89 1.45 -15.63
C ASN A 1 -4.01 0.56 -16.18
N ASN A 2 -5.02 0.22 -15.39
CA ASN A 2 -6.19 -0.53 -15.84
C ASN A 2 -7.43 0.35 -15.68
N LYS A 3 -7.72 1.13 -16.72
CA LYS A 3 -8.84 2.08 -16.74
C LYS A 3 -10.18 1.37 -16.55
N ASP A 4 -10.36 0.22 -17.19
CA ASP A 4 -11.64 -0.53 -17.12
C ASP A 4 -11.89 -1.06 -15.70
N MET A 5 -10.85 -1.54 -15.02
CA MET A 5 -10.97 -1.96 -13.63
C MET A 5 -11.28 -0.77 -12.71
N ALA A 6 -10.65 0.38 -12.92
CA ALA A 6 -10.92 1.59 -12.13
C ALA A 6 -12.38 2.06 -12.31
N LEU A 7 -12.89 2.05 -13.55
CA LEU A 7 -14.29 2.38 -13.82
C LEU A 7 -15.25 1.38 -13.16
N LYS A 8 -14.95 0.07 -13.22
CA LYS A 8 -15.75 -0.95 -12.54
C LYS A 8 -15.83 -0.70 -11.02
N ILE A 9 -14.70 -0.43 -10.36
CA ILE A 9 -14.69 -0.13 -8.92
C ILE A 9 -15.46 1.16 -8.62
N LYS A 10 -15.33 2.20 -9.46
CA LYS A 10 -16.14 3.41 -9.34
C LYS A 10 -17.64 3.08 -9.37
N ASP A 11 -18.09 2.25 -10.34
CA ASP A 11 -19.50 1.88 -10.47
C ASP A 11 -19.97 1.06 -9.25
N GLU A 12 -19.14 0.18 -8.72
CA GLU A 12 -19.42 -0.55 -7.48
C GLU A 12 -19.61 0.41 -6.29
N CYS A 13 -18.76 1.44 -6.13
CA CYS A 13 -18.91 2.46 -5.11
C CYS A 13 -20.23 3.22 -5.26
N VAL A 14 -20.55 3.67 -6.48
CA VAL A 14 -21.80 4.39 -6.76
C VAL A 14 -23.03 3.52 -6.47
N ASN A 15 -22.99 2.24 -6.83
CA ASN A 15 -24.07 1.30 -6.54
C ASN A 15 -24.25 1.04 -5.03
N ASN A 16 -23.22 1.25 -4.23
CA ASN A 16 -23.27 1.22 -2.77
C ASN A 16 -23.69 2.57 -2.14
N GLY A 17 -24.07 3.55 -2.96
CA GLY A 17 -24.66 4.81 -2.49
C GLY A 17 -23.65 5.88 -2.10
N VAL A 18 -22.38 5.78 -2.55
CA VAL A 18 -21.34 6.78 -2.32
C VAL A 18 -20.86 7.40 -3.64
N GLU A 19 -20.45 8.65 -3.60
CA GLU A 19 -19.83 9.30 -4.76
C GLU A 19 -18.40 8.79 -4.96
N ALA A 20 -17.98 8.63 -6.22
CA ALA A 20 -16.63 8.20 -6.56
C ALA A 20 -16.15 8.82 -7.89
N ILE A 21 -14.88 9.15 -7.94
CA ILE A 21 -14.19 9.56 -9.17
C ILE A 21 -13.01 8.64 -9.46
N THR A 22 -12.56 8.64 -10.71
CA THR A 22 -11.31 7.98 -11.10
C THR A 22 -10.39 9.01 -11.76
N VAL A 23 -9.15 9.08 -11.28
CA VAL A 23 -8.11 9.97 -11.82
C VAL A 23 -6.91 9.10 -12.20
N GLN A 24 -6.43 9.22 -13.44
CA GLN A 24 -5.21 8.54 -13.86
C GLN A 24 -4.01 9.32 -13.31
N ALA A 25 -3.14 8.64 -12.57
CA ALA A 25 -1.93 9.23 -12.01
C ALA A 25 -0.79 8.19 -11.93
N ASP A 26 0.43 8.64 -12.11
CA ASP A 26 1.65 7.91 -11.76
C ASP A 26 2.20 8.51 -10.46
N VAL A 27 2.15 7.75 -9.37
CA VAL A 27 2.63 8.23 -8.07
C VAL A 27 4.13 8.56 -8.03
N SER A 28 4.91 8.12 -9.02
CA SER A 28 6.31 8.51 -9.17
C SER A 28 6.48 9.94 -9.75
N SER A 29 5.40 10.54 -10.24
CA SER A 29 5.33 11.92 -10.75
C SER A 29 4.69 12.83 -9.69
N ASP A 30 5.42 13.83 -9.23
CA ASP A 30 4.93 14.80 -8.25
C ASP A 30 3.73 15.62 -8.77
N ASP A 31 3.76 15.95 -10.05
CA ASP A 31 2.68 16.71 -10.68
C ASP A 31 1.40 15.88 -10.77
N ASP A 32 1.51 14.57 -11.07
CA ASP A 32 0.36 13.66 -11.06
C ASP A 32 -0.23 13.51 -9.64
N CYS A 33 0.62 13.42 -8.63
CA CYS A 33 0.19 13.38 -7.23
C CYS A 33 -0.60 14.63 -6.83
N LYS A 34 -0.10 15.81 -7.17
CA LYS A 34 -0.79 17.09 -6.93
C LYS A 34 -2.11 17.18 -7.69
N ASN A 35 -2.12 16.78 -8.97
CA ASN A 35 -3.32 16.77 -9.78
C ASN A 35 -4.38 15.82 -9.22
N LEU A 36 -3.99 14.62 -8.78
CA LEU A 36 -4.92 13.66 -8.13
C LEU A 36 -5.59 14.27 -6.90
N VAL A 37 -4.82 14.95 -6.05
CA VAL A 37 -5.36 15.63 -4.86
C VAL A 37 -6.27 16.78 -5.26
N GLN A 38 -5.87 17.60 -6.25
CA GLN A 38 -6.70 18.72 -6.72
C GLN A 38 -8.04 18.25 -7.31
N GLU A 39 -8.03 17.17 -8.11
CA GLU A 39 -9.27 16.60 -8.65
C GLU A 39 -10.18 16.04 -7.53
N THR A 40 -9.58 15.48 -6.48
CA THR A 40 -10.33 15.02 -5.30
C THR A 40 -10.98 16.19 -4.56
N ILE A 41 -10.26 17.31 -4.38
CA ILE A 41 -10.81 18.53 -3.77
C ILE A 41 -11.91 19.14 -4.64
N ASN A 42 -11.71 19.18 -5.96
CA ASN A 42 -12.72 19.70 -6.89
C ASN A 42 -14.03 18.88 -6.80
N ALA A 43 -13.93 17.57 -6.60
CA ALA A 43 -15.09 16.68 -6.52
C ALA A 43 -15.78 16.68 -5.14
N PHE A 44 -15.00 16.67 -4.05
CA PHE A 44 -15.51 16.38 -2.70
C PHE A 44 -15.23 17.47 -1.66
N GLY A 45 -14.45 18.49 -2.00
CA GLY A 45 -14.15 19.65 -1.13
C GLY A 45 -13.10 19.40 -0.05
N LYS A 46 -12.75 18.13 0.24
CA LYS A 46 -11.79 17.77 1.31
C LYS A 46 -11.12 16.42 1.05
N VAL A 47 -10.06 16.15 1.82
CA VAL A 47 -9.44 14.81 1.95
C VAL A 47 -9.27 14.50 3.44
N ASP A 48 -9.92 13.47 3.93
CA ASP A 48 -9.81 13.03 5.33
C ASP A 48 -8.86 11.82 5.47
N ILE A 49 -8.79 10.97 4.43
CA ILE A 49 -8.07 9.70 4.44
C ILE A 49 -7.23 9.57 3.18
N LEU A 50 -6.00 9.11 3.33
CA LEU A 50 -5.12 8.71 2.23
C LEU A 50 -4.66 7.27 2.43
N VAL A 51 -4.92 6.39 1.46
CA VAL A 51 -4.36 5.03 1.42
C VAL A 51 -3.34 4.93 0.28
N ASN A 52 -2.06 4.86 0.63
CA ASN A 52 -0.97 4.63 -0.31
C ASN A 52 -0.83 3.13 -0.59
N ASN A 53 -1.54 2.65 -1.60
CA ASN A 53 -1.54 1.23 -2.00
C ASN A 53 -0.72 0.98 -3.28
N ALA A 54 -0.45 1.98 -4.09
CA ALA A 54 0.34 1.83 -5.30
C ALA A 54 1.73 1.27 -4.99
N GLY A 55 2.16 0.25 -5.75
CA GLY A 55 3.45 -0.38 -5.53
C GLY A 55 3.91 -1.16 -6.76
N THR A 56 5.23 -1.34 -6.86
CA THR A 56 5.85 -2.09 -7.93
C THR A 56 6.98 -2.97 -7.40
N THR A 57 7.36 -3.96 -8.20
CA THR A 57 8.49 -4.84 -7.93
C THR A 57 9.10 -5.37 -9.22
N LYS A 58 10.36 -5.84 -9.10
CA LYS A 58 11.00 -6.74 -10.05
C LYS A 58 11.27 -8.06 -9.32
N PHE A 59 10.86 -9.19 -9.91
CA PHE A 59 11.18 -10.49 -9.34
C PHE A 59 12.63 -10.85 -9.64
N ALA A 60 13.40 -11.08 -8.59
CA ALA A 60 14.79 -11.53 -8.66
C ALA A 60 15.10 -12.43 -7.46
N ASP A 61 15.68 -13.58 -7.73
CA ASP A 61 16.14 -14.50 -6.68
C ASP A 61 17.19 -13.81 -5.82
N HIS A 62 17.00 -13.80 -4.51
CA HIS A 62 17.86 -13.11 -3.54
C HIS A 62 19.32 -13.66 -3.55
N SER A 63 19.53 -14.91 -3.98
CA SER A 63 20.87 -15.51 -4.13
C SER A 63 21.62 -15.05 -5.38
N LYS A 64 20.95 -14.35 -6.32
CA LYS A 64 21.47 -13.94 -7.62
C LYS A 64 21.57 -12.42 -7.72
N LEU A 65 22.60 -11.83 -7.11
CA LEU A 65 22.76 -10.39 -7.02
C LEU A 65 22.88 -9.70 -8.37
N ASP A 66 23.36 -10.42 -9.40
CA ASP A 66 23.47 -9.94 -10.78
C ASP A 66 22.11 -9.72 -11.50
N LYS A 67 21.01 -10.14 -10.90
CA LYS A 67 19.66 -9.96 -11.44
C LYS A 67 19.02 -8.62 -11.13
N LEU A 68 19.66 -7.81 -10.29
CA LEU A 68 19.25 -6.44 -9.98
C LEU A 68 20.39 -5.47 -10.31
N ASN A 69 20.02 -4.32 -10.84
CA ASN A 69 20.91 -3.20 -11.08
C ASN A 69 20.40 -1.94 -10.34
N ASP A 70 21.13 -0.85 -10.45
CA ASP A 70 20.80 0.44 -9.82
C ASP A 70 19.47 1.01 -10.31
N GLU A 71 19.16 0.89 -11.61
CA GLU A 71 17.89 1.35 -12.18
C GLU A 71 16.69 0.59 -11.57
N ASP A 72 16.84 -0.70 -11.29
CA ASP A 72 15.80 -1.49 -10.63
C ASP A 72 15.49 -0.93 -9.24
N PHE A 73 16.54 -0.60 -8.45
CA PHE A 73 16.38 0.04 -7.15
C PHE A 73 15.69 1.40 -7.29
N ILE A 74 16.20 2.25 -8.18
CA ILE A 74 15.66 3.60 -8.41
C ILE A 74 14.18 3.54 -8.78
N ASN A 75 13.79 2.68 -9.72
CA ASN A 75 12.42 2.57 -10.19
C ASN A 75 11.47 2.04 -9.10
N ILE A 76 11.91 1.04 -8.33
CA ILE A 76 11.13 0.50 -7.21
C ILE A 76 10.97 1.57 -6.12
N TYR A 77 12.03 2.30 -5.77
CA TYR A 77 11.97 3.36 -4.76
C TYR A 77 11.12 4.55 -5.19
N LYS A 78 11.16 4.94 -6.46
CA LYS A 78 10.29 6.02 -6.99
C LYS A 78 8.82 5.75 -6.71
N VAL A 79 8.36 4.52 -6.94
CA VAL A 79 6.95 4.15 -6.74
C VAL A 79 6.66 3.83 -5.27
N ASN A 80 7.49 2.99 -4.62
CA ASN A 80 7.16 2.42 -3.31
C ASN A 80 7.49 3.34 -2.13
N VAL A 81 8.37 4.34 -2.31
CA VAL A 81 8.83 5.24 -1.24
C VAL A 81 8.54 6.69 -1.57
N ILE A 82 9.05 7.17 -2.72
CA ILE A 82 8.89 8.58 -3.10
C ILE A 82 7.42 8.89 -3.42
N GLY A 83 6.71 7.97 -4.10
CA GLY A 83 5.28 8.12 -4.39
C GLY A 83 4.42 8.36 -3.14
N PRO A 84 4.45 7.48 -2.12
CA PRO A 84 3.78 7.73 -0.85
C PRO A 84 4.16 9.06 -0.19
N TYR A 85 5.45 9.44 -0.22
CA TYR A 85 5.89 10.72 0.31
C TYR A 85 5.27 11.90 -0.45
N GLN A 86 5.26 11.86 -1.79
CA GLN A 86 4.66 12.89 -2.65
C GLN A 86 3.16 13.04 -2.38
N MET A 87 2.44 11.92 -2.29
CA MET A 87 1.01 11.92 -1.96
C MET A 87 0.73 12.52 -0.58
N ILE A 88 1.50 12.12 0.45
CA ILE A 88 1.35 12.66 1.81
C ILE A 88 1.63 14.16 1.81
N ARG A 89 2.70 14.62 1.16
CA ARG A 89 3.03 16.05 1.02
C ARG A 89 1.92 16.84 0.32
N ALA A 90 1.23 16.23 -0.65
CA ALA A 90 0.16 16.90 -1.38
C ALA A 90 -1.13 17.03 -0.55
N VAL A 91 -1.46 16.06 0.32
CA VAL A 91 -2.66 16.11 1.16
C VAL A 91 -2.43 16.80 2.52
N GLU A 92 -1.19 16.88 2.99
CA GLU A 92 -0.84 17.40 4.32
C GLU A 92 -1.42 18.79 4.63
N PRO A 93 -1.29 19.81 3.75
CA PRO A 93 -1.84 21.12 4.04
C PRO A 93 -3.37 21.11 4.24
N ILE A 94 -4.06 20.30 3.44
CA ILE A 94 -5.51 20.17 3.45
C ILE A 94 -5.98 19.48 4.73
N MET A 95 -5.35 18.36 5.09
CA MET A 95 -5.65 17.62 6.31
C MET A 95 -5.38 18.47 7.57
N LYS A 96 -4.30 19.24 7.58
CA LYS A 96 -3.99 20.17 8.69
C LYS A 96 -5.01 21.29 8.82
N GLU A 97 -5.44 21.89 7.71
CA GLU A 97 -6.48 22.92 7.70
C GLU A 97 -7.81 22.36 8.22
N ASN A 98 -8.14 21.14 7.89
CA ASN A 98 -9.32 20.42 8.40
C ASN A 98 -9.19 19.99 9.86
N GLY A 99 -7.98 20.02 10.45
CA GLY A 99 -7.70 19.56 11.82
C GLY A 99 -7.74 18.03 12.00
N PHE A 100 -7.83 17.28 10.90
CA PHE A 100 -7.91 15.81 10.91
C PHE A 100 -7.34 15.21 9.63
N GLY A 101 -6.58 14.10 9.79
CA GLY A 101 -6.14 13.28 8.69
C GLY A 101 -5.71 11.88 9.15
N SER A 102 -5.99 10.87 8.31
CA SER A 102 -5.48 9.51 8.49
C SER A 102 -4.79 9.02 7.24
N VAL A 103 -3.51 8.68 7.37
CA VAL A 103 -2.69 8.12 6.29
C VAL A 103 -2.38 6.65 6.60
N VAL A 104 -2.66 5.78 5.63
CA VAL A 104 -2.33 4.35 5.69
C VAL A 104 -1.41 3.98 4.54
N ASN A 105 -0.20 3.53 4.86
CA ASN A 105 0.75 3.04 3.88
C ASN A 105 0.66 1.50 3.76
N ILE A 106 0.42 0.97 2.56
CA ILE A 106 0.46 -0.48 2.33
C ILE A 106 1.90 -0.89 2.01
N SER A 107 2.54 -1.45 3.02
CA SER A 107 3.91 -1.95 2.94
C SER A 107 3.95 -3.45 2.57
N SER A 108 4.72 -4.24 3.29
CA SER A 108 4.83 -5.70 3.18
C SER A 108 5.59 -6.28 4.36
N ILE A 109 5.35 -7.55 4.70
CA ILE A 109 6.25 -8.30 5.59
C ILE A 109 7.68 -8.34 5.05
N ALA A 110 7.89 -8.22 3.74
CA ALA A 110 9.22 -8.14 3.14
C ALA A 110 10.08 -7.03 3.76
N GLY A 111 9.47 -5.91 4.14
CA GLY A 111 10.15 -4.81 4.82
C GLY A 111 10.50 -5.09 6.30
N LYS A 112 10.08 -6.21 6.86
CA LYS A 112 10.39 -6.68 8.21
C LYS A 112 11.29 -7.90 8.21
N THR A 113 11.00 -8.88 7.34
CA THR A 113 11.68 -10.18 7.32
C THR A 113 12.81 -10.25 6.28
N GLY A 114 12.86 -9.31 5.34
CA GLY A 114 13.78 -9.37 4.19
C GLY A 114 13.37 -10.38 3.12
N ILE A 115 12.27 -11.14 3.31
CA ILE A 115 11.76 -12.11 2.34
C ILE A 115 10.78 -11.40 1.41
N GLY A 116 10.88 -11.62 0.10
CA GLY A 116 9.98 -10.98 -0.86
C GLY A 116 10.37 -11.26 -2.30
N SER A 117 9.79 -10.51 -3.21
CA SER A 117 10.00 -10.66 -4.65
C SER A 117 11.42 -10.28 -5.12
N SER A 118 12.13 -9.45 -4.35
CA SER A 118 13.54 -9.09 -4.56
C SER A 118 14.10 -8.31 -3.37
N ILE A 119 15.43 -8.22 -3.29
CA ILE A 119 16.13 -7.40 -2.29
C ILE A 119 15.73 -5.92 -2.41
N ALA A 120 15.65 -5.38 -3.63
CA ALA A 120 15.25 -3.98 -3.85
C ALA A 120 13.82 -3.69 -3.36
N TYR A 121 12.90 -4.63 -3.58
CA TYR A 121 11.54 -4.53 -3.07
C TYR A 121 11.51 -4.56 -1.54
N ALA A 122 12.15 -5.55 -0.92
CA ALA A 122 12.21 -5.67 0.54
C ALA A 122 12.80 -4.41 1.19
N ALA A 123 13.91 -3.89 0.63
CA ALA A 123 14.54 -2.66 1.08
C ALA A 123 13.58 -1.45 0.97
N SER A 124 12.84 -1.32 -0.15
CA SER A 124 11.87 -0.24 -0.34
C SER A 124 10.73 -0.28 0.67
N LYS A 125 10.24 -1.47 1.01
CA LYS A 125 9.18 -1.64 2.01
C LYS A 125 9.68 -1.39 3.45
N GLY A 126 10.94 -1.73 3.73
CA GLY A 126 11.61 -1.33 4.98
C GLY A 126 11.75 0.20 5.09
N ALA A 127 12.14 0.86 4.00
CA ALA A 127 12.22 2.32 3.94
C ALA A 127 10.85 2.99 4.16
N LEU A 128 9.77 2.44 3.58
CA LEU A 128 8.39 2.93 3.78
C LEU A 128 7.97 2.79 5.25
N ASN A 129 8.30 1.68 5.92
CA ASN A 129 8.03 1.49 7.35
C ASN A 129 8.74 2.55 8.20
N THR A 130 10.02 2.82 7.93
CA THR A 130 10.79 3.85 8.66
C THR A 130 10.27 5.26 8.36
N MET A 131 9.90 5.55 7.11
CA MET A 131 9.30 6.82 6.72
C MET A 131 7.98 7.09 7.44
N THR A 132 7.17 6.05 7.66
CA THR A 132 5.93 6.13 8.45
C THR A 132 6.21 6.64 9.87
N LEU A 133 7.23 6.12 10.54
CA LEU A 133 7.60 6.58 11.89
C LEU A 133 7.99 8.06 11.92
N SER A 134 8.76 8.51 10.92
CA SER A 134 9.19 9.90 10.82
C SER A 134 8.01 10.84 10.57
N LEU A 135 7.11 10.45 9.66
CA LEU A 135 5.92 11.23 9.31
C LEU A 135 4.90 11.27 10.45
N ALA A 136 4.71 10.17 11.17
CA ALA A 136 3.83 10.14 12.35
C ALA A 136 4.26 11.14 13.42
N LYS A 137 5.58 11.31 13.63
CA LYS A 137 6.12 12.33 14.55
C LYS A 137 5.97 13.75 14.02
N ALA A 138 6.16 13.95 12.72
CA ALA A 138 6.19 15.28 12.10
C ALA A 138 4.79 15.87 11.86
N LEU A 139 3.78 15.01 11.69
CA LEU A 139 2.44 15.43 11.23
C LEU A 139 1.37 15.39 12.33
N GLY A 140 1.71 14.86 13.52
CA GLY A 140 0.84 14.97 14.68
C GLY A 140 0.81 16.40 15.24
N PRO A 141 -0.28 16.83 15.91
CA PRO A 141 -1.41 15.98 16.30
C PRO A 141 -2.50 15.78 15.24
N GLU A 142 -2.52 16.57 14.16
CA GLU A 142 -3.65 16.63 13.23
C GLU A 142 -3.73 15.36 12.34
N ILE A 143 -2.58 14.77 11.98
CA ILE A 143 -2.52 13.67 11.02
C ILE A 143 -1.85 12.45 11.65
N ARG A 144 -2.57 11.33 11.63
CA ARG A 144 -2.02 10.02 11.99
C ARG A 144 -1.45 9.34 10.74
N VAL A 145 -0.32 8.67 10.89
CA VAL A 145 0.32 7.92 9.79
C VAL A 145 0.68 6.52 10.28
N ASN A 146 0.08 5.50 9.67
CA ASN A 146 0.26 4.10 10.03
C ASN A 146 0.58 3.23 8.80
N THR A 147 1.02 2.01 9.03
CA THR A 147 1.40 1.06 7.98
C THR A 147 0.70 -0.28 8.19
N VAL A 148 0.21 -0.87 7.13
CA VAL A 148 -0.16 -2.30 7.06
C VAL A 148 0.94 -3.04 6.31
N CYS A 149 1.39 -4.17 6.84
CA CYS A 149 2.37 -5.07 6.24
C CYS A 149 1.70 -6.41 5.89
N PRO A 150 1.17 -6.55 4.67
CA PRO A 150 0.61 -7.81 4.21
C PRO A 150 1.66 -8.90 4.07
N GLY A 151 1.24 -10.15 4.29
CA GLY A 151 1.91 -11.35 3.81
C GLY A 151 1.64 -11.62 2.32
N PHE A 152 1.56 -12.91 1.96
CA PHE A 152 1.10 -13.29 0.62
C PHE A 152 -0.42 -13.01 0.48
N ILE A 153 -0.77 -12.28 -0.57
CA ILE A 153 -2.16 -11.97 -0.91
C ILE A 153 -2.48 -12.59 -2.27
N GLY A 154 -3.46 -13.49 -2.28
CA GLY A 154 -3.93 -14.17 -3.48
C GLY A 154 -4.73 -13.24 -4.39
N THR A 155 -4.04 -12.53 -5.28
CA THR A 155 -4.66 -11.63 -6.25
C THR A 155 -4.53 -12.16 -7.67
N GLY A 156 -5.43 -11.76 -8.57
CA GLY A 156 -5.34 -12.06 -10.00
C GLY A 156 -4.03 -11.58 -10.65
N TRP A 157 -3.30 -10.67 -10.03
CA TRP A 157 -1.97 -10.26 -10.49
C TRP A 157 -0.95 -11.41 -10.45
N PHE A 158 -0.96 -12.23 -9.39
CA PHE A 158 -0.12 -13.43 -9.30
C PHE A 158 -0.54 -14.49 -10.31
N GLU A 159 -1.85 -14.75 -10.44
CA GLU A 159 -2.39 -15.71 -11.40
C GLU A 159 -2.04 -15.32 -12.83
N ASN A 160 -2.23 -14.05 -13.21
CA ASN A 160 -1.89 -13.54 -14.54
C ASN A 160 -0.38 -13.63 -14.85
N ARG A 161 0.48 -13.51 -13.83
CA ARG A 161 1.93 -13.55 -14.02
C ARG A 161 2.51 -14.95 -14.08
N PHE A 162 2.04 -15.87 -13.24
CA PHE A 162 2.63 -17.19 -13.05
C PHE A 162 1.78 -18.34 -13.58
N GLY A 163 0.57 -18.05 -14.02
CA GLY A 163 -0.43 -19.02 -14.44
C GLY A 163 -1.17 -19.66 -13.25
N LYS A 164 -2.36 -20.19 -13.54
CA LYS A 164 -3.28 -20.72 -12.53
C LYS A 164 -2.68 -21.84 -11.68
N GLU A 165 -2.02 -22.82 -12.32
CA GLU A 165 -1.44 -23.97 -11.61
C GLU A 165 -0.37 -23.55 -10.59
N THR A 166 0.53 -22.64 -10.99
CA THR A 166 1.56 -22.10 -10.10
C THR A 166 0.95 -21.27 -8.98
N PHE A 167 -0.06 -20.48 -9.30
CA PHE A 167 -0.79 -19.67 -8.31
C PHE A 167 -1.48 -20.56 -7.27
N ASP A 168 -2.22 -21.59 -7.70
CA ASP A 168 -2.93 -22.50 -6.79
C ASP A 168 -1.93 -23.25 -5.87
N ARG A 169 -0.75 -23.65 -6.40
CA ARG A 169 0.33 -24.25 -5.60
C ARG A 169 0.87 -23.27 -4.56
N ILE A 170 1.24 -22.06 -4.96
CA ILE A 170 1.74 -21.03 -4.02
C ILE A 170 0.71 -20.77 -2.93
N LYS A 171 -0.55 -20.63 -3.29
CA LYS A 171 -1.64 -20.40 -2.33
C LYS A 171 -1.71 -21.54 -1.30
N LYS A 172 -1.68 -22.80 -1.76
CA LYS A 172 -1.70 -23.96 -0.89
C LYS A 172 -0.47 -24.04 0.00
N ASP A 173 0.71 -23.70 -0.52
CA ASP A 173 1.95 -23.66 0.26
C ASP A 173 1.84 -22.59 1.38
N GLN A 174 1.26 -21.43 1.08
CA GLN A 174 1.01 -20.38 2.08
C GLN A 174 0.02 -20.85 3.16
N GLU A 175 -1.06 -21.52 2.78
CA GLU A 175 -2.02 -22.12 3.72
C GLU A 175 -1.36 -23.13 4.66
N ASN A 176 -0.40 -23.91 4.16
CA ASN A 176 0.31 -24.92 4.95
C ASN A 176 1.32 -24.35 5.94
N ILE A 177 1.95 -23.22 5.61
CA ILE A 177 3.02 -22.63 6.45
C ILE A 177 2.53 -21.57 7.42
N THR A 178 1.33 -20.99 7.21
CA THR A 178 0.83 -19.95 8.11
C THR A 178 0.14 -20.57 9.33
N PRO A 179 0.35 -20.03 10.55
CA PRO A 179 -0.32 -20.49 11.76
C PRO A 179 -1.85 -20.52 11.68
N LEU A 180 -2.46 -19.61 10.91
CA LEU A 180 -3.91 -19.59 10.72
C LEU A 180 -4.38 -20.46 9.55
N ASN A 181 -3.50 -21.23 8.90
CA ASN A 181 -3.78 -22.05 7.73
C ASN A 181 -4.53 -21.29 6.62
N LYS A 182 -4.14 -20.02 6.37
CA LYS A 182 -4.87 -19.12 5.49
C LYS A 182 -3.90 -18.37 4.57
N ALA A 183 -4.19 -18.37 3.26
CA ALA A 183 -3.63 -17.39 2.33
C ALA A 183 -4.46 -16.10 2.40
N GLY A 184 -3.81 -14.96 2.46
CA GLY A 184 -4.49 -13.67 2.55
C GLY A 184 -5.31 -13.31 1.31
N THR A 185 -6.37 -12.56 1.51
CA THR A 185 -7.22 -11.99 0.46
C THR A 185 -7.09 -10.46 0.43
N PRO A 186 -7.47 -9.78 -0.66
CA PRO A 186 -7.55 -8.32 -0.67
C PRO A 186 -8.41 -7.76 0.48
N ASP A 187 -9.52 -8.41 0.82
CA ASP A 187 -10.45 -7.97 1.88
C ASP A 187 -9.78 -8.02 3.25
N ASP A 188 -8.97 -9.05 3.56
CA ASP A 188 -8.21 -9.12 4.82
C ASP A 188 -7.30 -7.88 5.02
N ILE A 189 -6.75 -7.35 3.93
CA ILE A 189 -5.89 -6.17 3.98
C ILE A 189 -6.70 -4.88 3.98
N ALA A 190 -7.81 -4.85 3.25
CA ALA A 190 -8.73 -3.71 3.26
C ALA A 190 -9.29 -3.49 4.68
N ASP A 191 -9.72 -4.54 5.38
CA ASP A 191 -10.19 -4.47 6.76
C ASP A 191 -9.12 -3.90 7.71
N SER A 192 -7.85 -4.35 7.53
CA SER A 192 -6.71 -3.83 8.29
C SER A 192 -6.44 -2.34 8.01
N ALA A 193 -6.58 -1.91 6.76
CA ALA A 193 -6.42 -0.52 6.37
C ALA A 193 -7.58 0.35 6.88
N VAL A 194 -8.82 -0.12 6.75
CA VAL A 194 -10.02 0.56 7.22
C VAL A 194 -9.97 0.76 8.73
N PHE A 195 -9.48 -0.22 9.50
CA PHE A 195 -9.29 -0.06 10.95
C PHE A 195 -8.52 1.22 11.30
N PHE A 196 -7.42 1.53 10.61
CA PHE A 196 -6.67 2.76 10.86
C PHE A 196 -7.39 4.04 10.42
N CYS A 197 -8.40 3.94 9.57
CA CYS A 197 -9.18 5.08 9.10
C CYS A 197 -10.34 5.46 10.04
N LEU A 198 -10.73 4.56 10.95
CA LEU A 198 -11.87 4.74 11.85
C LEU A 198 -11.49 5.44 13.16
N GLU A 199 -12.50 5.97 13.85
CA GLU A 199 -12.37 6.62 15.17
C GLU A 199 -11.71 5.73 16.22
N GLY A 200 -11.94 4.41 16.18
CA GLY A 200 -11.29 3.46 17.08
C GLY A 200 -9.76 3.43 17.03
N ALA A 201 -9.15 4.04 16.02
CA ALA A 201 -7.71 4.14 15.87
C ALA A 201 -7.12 5.54 16.21
N GLU A 202 -7.88 6.44 16.81
CA GLU A 202 -7.44 7.82 17.11
C GLU A 202 -6.21 7.90 18.01
N HIS A 203 -6.00 6.90 18.85
CA HIS A 203 -4.81 6.83 19.73
C HIS A 203 -3.62 6.07 19.10
N ILE A 204 -3.67 5.81 17.79
CA ILE A 204 -2.67 5.00 17.10
C ILE A 204 -2.04 5.80 15.96
N THR A 205 -0.73 6.07 16.07
CA THR A 205 0.09 6.65 15.00
C THR A 205 1.50 6.08 15.04
N GLY A 206 2.14 5.92 13.88
CA GLY A 206 3.46 5.30 13.74
C GLY A 206 3.45 3.77 13.86
N GLU A 207 2.28 3.14 13.88
CA GLU A 207 2.16 1.68 14.01
C GLU A 207 2.44 0.97 12.68
N THR A 208 2.98 -0.24 12.81
CA THR A 208 3.19 -1.17 11.71
C THR A 208 2.46 -2.46 11.99
N LEU A 209 1.23 -2.57 11.51
CA LEU A 209 0.38 -3.75 11.66
C LEU A 209 0.78 -4.83 10.64
N ILE A 210 1.19 -5.99 11.13
CA ILE A 210 1.44 -7.16 10.27
C ILE A 210 0.12 -7.91 10.09
N SER A 211 -0.27 -8.14 8.83
CA SER A 211 -1.48 -8.88 8.44
C SER A 211 -1.09 -9.98 7.46
N ASP A 212 -0.64 -11.14 7.98
CA ASP A 212 0.00 -12.22 7.23
C ASP A 212 -0.36 -13.63 7.70
N ALA A 213 -1.44 -13.79 8.44
CA ALA A 213 -1.88 -15.04 9.05
C ALA A 213 -0.82 -15.70 9.96
N GLY A 214 0.13 -14.91 10.51
CA GLY A 214 1.21 -15.37 11.37
C GLY A 214 2.46 -15.88 10.61
N MET A 215 2.55 -15.67 9.31
CA MET A 215 3.69 -16.13 8.50
C MET A 215 5.06 -15.66 9.03
N HIS A 216 5.13 -14.45 9.57
CA HIS A 216 6.36 -13.86 10.11
C HIS A 216 6.90 -14.53 11.39
N LEU A 217 6.14 -15.45 11.97
CA LEU A 217 6.52 -16.20 13.19
C LEU A 217 7.32 -17.47 12.91
N ASN A 218 7.45 -17.86 11.64
CA ASN A 218 8.15 -19.07 11.18
C ASN A 218 9.59 -18.77 10.75
#